data_f682e9fcfe723962bff8aa10080f80b7
#
_entry.id   f682e9fcfe723962bff8aa10080f80b7
#
_cell.length_a   1.000
_cell.length_b   1.000
_cell.length_c   1.000
_cell.angle_alpha   90.00
_cell.angle_beta   90.00
_cell.angle_gamma   90.00
#
_symmetry.space_group_name_H-M   'P 1'
#
loop_
_entity.id
_entity.type
_entity.pdbx_description
1 polymer ?
#
loop_
_entity_poly.entity_id
_entity_poly.type
_entity_poly.pdbx_seq_one_letter_code
_entity_poly.pdbx_strand_id
1 'polypeptide(L)'
;MITMKNMFRGCLSLKKIELFKFDTSNVNDMSYMFYQCESLKRMDLSKLNTINVDNINGLFSECISLKFIDITTFRTRLLLLLKVLFLM
;
A
#
# COMPACT_ATOMS: atom_id res chain seq x y z
N MET A 1 11.96 -10.39 -9.94
CA MET A 1 11.18 -9.52 -9.07
C MET A 1 10.18 -8.73 -9.90
N ILE A 2 9.00 -8.51 -9.32
CA ILE A 2 7.90 -7.81 -10.01
C ILE A 2 7.68 -6.48 -9.29
N THR A 3 7.38 -5.42 -10.04
CA THR A 3 7.05 -4.13 -9.45
C THR A 3 5.55 -3.85 -9.58
N MET A 4 4.97 -3.28 -8.53
CA MET A 4 3.62 -2.72 -8.56
C MET A 4 3.67 -1.19 -8.34
N LYS A 5 4.84 -0.60 -8.57
CA LYS A 5 5.04 0.84 -8.45
C LYS A 5 4.01 1.59 -9.29
N ASN A 6 3.37 2.59 -8.71
CA ASN A 6 2.40 3.48 -9.36
C ASN A 6 1.14 2.78 -9.89
N MET A 7 0.89 1.51 -9.56
CA MET A 7 -0.18 0.74 -10.21
C MET A 7 -1.56 1.40 -10.12
N PHE A 8 -1.89 1.98 -8.99
CA PHE A 8 -3.18 2.67 -8.79
C PHE A 8 -3.00 4.16 -8.52
N ARG A 9 -1.85 4.71 -8.89
CA ARG A 9 -1.53 6.11 -8.66
C ARG A 9 -2.57 7.01 -9.33
N GLY A 10 -3.09 7.97 -8.57
CA GLY A 10 -4.04 8.94 -9.11
C GLY A 10 -5.42 8.41 -9.39
N CYS A 11 -5.78 7.25 -8.86
CA CYS A 11 -7.14 6.71 -8.99
C CYS A 11 -8.08 7.47 -8.06
N LEU A 12 -8.50 8.67 -8.48
CA LEU A 12 -9.23 9.61 -7.64
C LEU A 12 -10.59 9.08 -7.15
N SER A 13 -11.22 8.21 -7.93
CA SER A 13 -12.53 7.67 -7.61
C SER A 13 -12.50 6.29 -6.96
N LEU A 14 -11.31 5.72 -6.76
CA LEU A 14 -11.16 4.40 -6.17
C LEU A 14 -11.56 4.44 -4.70
N LYS A 15 -12.58 3.67 -4.34
CA LYS A 15 -13.07 3.60 -2.95
C LYS A 15 -12.67 2.34 -2.24
N LYS A 16 -12.47 1.24 -2.98
CA LYS A 16 -12.18 -0.07 -2.44
C LYS A 16 -11.44 -0.89 -3.48
N ILE A 17 -10.52 -1.75 -3.02
CA ILE A 17 -9.84 -2.69 -3.89
C ILE A 17 -9.60 -4.01 -3.14
N GLU A 18 -9.74 -5.13 -3.83
CA GLU A 18 -9.53 -6.46 -3.28
C GLU A 18 -8.15 -6.98 -3.69
N LEU A 19 -7.13 -6.59 -2.93
CA LEU A 19 -5.74 -6.94 -3.23
C LEU A 19 -5.45 -8.44 -3.11
N PHE A 20 -6.27 -9.17 -2.36
CA PHE A 20 -6.05 -10.62 -2.20
C PHE A 20 -6.15 -11.40 -3.51
N LYS A 21 -6.71 -10.79 -4.55
CA LYS A 21 -6.81 -11.40 -5.88
C LYS A 21 -5.49 -11.34 -6.65
N PHE A 22 -4.51 -10.60 -6.15
CA PHE A 22 -3.21 -10.48 -6.79
C PHE A 22 -2.19 -11.38 -6.10
N ASP A 23 -1.37 -12.07 -6.88
CA ASP A 23 -0.23 -12.79 -6.34
C ASP A 23 0.92 -11.80 -6.18
N THR A 24 1.19 -11.42 -4.94
CA THR A 24 2.24 -10.44 -4.61
C THR A 24 3.50 -11.07 -4.06
N SER A 25 3.63 -12.39 -4.13
CA SER A 25 4.76 -13.11 -3.51
C SER A 25 6.12 -12.70 -4.08
N ASN A 26 6.17 -12.23 -5.32
CA ASN A 26 7.42 -11.80 -5.97
C ASN A 26 7.52 -10.28 -6.13
N VAL A 27 6.63 -9.52 -5.51
CA VAL A 27 6.65 -8.07 -5.59
C VAL A 27 7.65 -7.52 -4.60
N ASN A 28 8.57 -6.66 -5.08
CA ASN A 28 9.55 -6.00 -4.22
C ASN A 28 9.34 -4.49 -4.10
N ASP A 29 8.65 -3.86 -5.03
CA ASP A 29 8.45 -2.42 -5.06
C ASP A 29 6.97 -2.09 -5.16
N MET A 30 6.44 -1.43 -4.13
CA MET A 30 5.06 -0.95 -4.06
C MET A 30 5.03 0.57 -3.89
N SER A 31 6.13 1.26 -4.24
CA SER A 31 6.21 2.71 -4.06
C SER A 31 5.14 3.42 -4.88
N TYR A 32 4.49 4.39 -4.26
CA TYR A 32 3.45 5.24 -4.86
C TYR A 32 2.27 4.46 -5.42
N MET A 33 2.07 3.22 -4.97
CA MET A 33 1.02 2.36 -5.52
C MET A 33 -0.37 2.98 -5.39
N PHE A 34 -0.65 3.63 -4.27
CA PHE A 34 -1.93 4.28 -4.01
C PHE A 34 -1.79 5.80 -3.85
N TYR A 35 -0.73 6.37 -4.39
CA TYR A 35 -0.50 7.82 -4.32
C TYR A 35 -1.69 8.57 -4.90
N GLN A 36 -2.21 9.56 -4.15
CA GLN A 36 -3.35 10.37 -4.56
C GLN A 36 -4.65 9.60 -4.82
N CYS A 37 -4.86 8.49 -4.15
CA CYS A 37 -6.15 7.81 -4.16
C CYS A 37 -7.08 8.54 -3.17
N GLU A 38 -7.62 9.66 -3.58
CA GLU A 38 -8.27 10.62 -2.68
C GLU A 38 -9.61 10.16 -2.13
N SER A 39 -10.27 9.20 -2.77
CA SER A 39 -11.55 8.66 -2.30
C SER A 39 -11.42 7.38 -1.49
N LEU A 40 -10.20 6.86 -1.34
CA LEU A 40 -9.94 5.62 -0.64
C LEU A 40 -10.07 5.84 0.87
N LYS A 41 -11.02 5.14 1.51
CA LYS A 41 -11.30 5.30 2.94
C LYS A 41 -10.71 4.19 3.80
N ARG A 42 -10.63 3.00 3.23
CA ARG A 42 -10.18 1.79 3.96
C ARG A 42 -9.29 0.97 3.04
N MET A 43 -8.27 0.37 3.65
CA MET A 43 -7.38 -0.52 2.93
C MET A 43 -7.10 -1.73 3.79
N ASP A 44 -7.47 -2.90 3.30
CA ASP A 44 -7.17 -4.17 3.94
C ASP A 44 -5.99 -4.81 3.24
N LEU A 45 -4.84 -4.80 3.91
CA LEU A 45 -3.61 -5.41 3.41
C LEU A 45 -3.35 -6.77 4.08
N SER A 46 -4.31 -7.28 4.85
CA SER A 46 -4.12 -8.50 5.66
C SER A 46 -3.86 -9.75 4.81
N LYS A 47 -4.31 -9.74 3.54
CA LYS A 47 -4.12 -10.88 2.64
C LYS A 47 -2.93 -10.70 1.69
N LEU A 48 -2.22 -9.60 1.81
CA LEU A 48 -1.12 -9.27 0.92
C LEU A 48 0.16 -9.97 1.38
N ASN A 49 0.82 -10.67 0.47
CA ASN A 49 2.12 -11.25 0.76
C ASN A 49 3.21 -10.20 0.53
N THR A 50 3.81 -9.73 1.61
CA THR A 50 4.81 -8.66 1.57
C THR A 50 6.22 -9.16 1.86
N ILE A 51 6.45 -10.47 1.80
CA ILE A 51 7.73 -11.05 2.23
C ILE A 51 8.93 -10.49 1.46
N ASN A 52 8.75 -10.16 0.19
CA ASN A 52 9.81 -9.63 -0.66
C ASN A 52 9.73 -8.10 -0.87
N VAL A 53 8.75 -7.43 -0.26
CA VAL A 53 8.59 -5.99 -0.44
C VAL A 53 9.62 -5.25 0.40
N ASP A 54 10.37 -4.35 -0.23
CA ASP A 54 11.37 -3.53 0.44
C ASP A 54 11.23 -2.04 0.15
N ASN A 55 10.35 -1.63 -0.74
CA ASN A 55 10.12 -0.22 -1.05
C ASN A 55 8.63 0.08 -1.01
N ILE A 56 8.23 0.90 -0.03
CA ILE A 56 6.85 1.37 0.13
C ILE A 56 6.79 2.90 0.18
N ASN A 57 7.80 3.58 -0.37
CA ASN A 57 7.82 5.04 -0.39
C ASN A 57 6.55 5.58 -1.03
N GLY A 58 5.91 6.53 -0.36
CA GLY A 58 4.72 7.19 -0.87
C GLY A 58 3.51 6.30 -1.08
N LEU A 59 3.49 5.11 -0.49
CA LEU A 59 2.44 4.10 -0.71
C LEU A 59 1.04 4.69 -0.56
N PHE A 60 0.81 5.47 0.47
CA PHE A 60 -0.48 6.10 0.75
C PHE A 60 -0.41 7.62 0.79
N SER A 61 0.63 8.21 0.22
CA SER A 61 0.77 9.66 0.22
C SER A 61 -0.41 10.32 -0.48
N GLU A 62 -0.94 11.37 0.13
CA GLU A 62 -2.07 12.13 -0.38
C GLU A 62 -3.38 11.33 -0.52
N CYS A 63 -3.50 10.24 0.23
CA CYS A 63 -4.76 9.54 0.41
C CYS A 63 -5.56 10.27 1.49
N ILE A 64 -6.14 11.41 1.15
CA ILE A 64 -6.70 12.35 2.13
C ILE A 64 -7.94 11.83 2.86
N SER A 65 -8.60 10.80 2.33
CA SER A 65 -9.79 10.21 2.98
C SER A 65 -9.48 8.93 3.75
N LEU A 66 -8.23 8.47 3.72
CA LEU A 66 -7.87 7.18 4.31
C LEU A 66 -7.92 7.24 5.83
N LYS A 67 -8.72 6.35 6.44
CA LYS A 67 -8.92 6.31 7.89
C LYS A 67 -8.49 4.99 8.53
N PHE A 68 -8.54 3.90 7.78
CA PHE A 68 -8.23 2.57 8.29
C PHE A 68 -7.31 1.82 7.35
N ILE A 69 -6.25 1.24 7.91
CA ILE A 69 -5.36 0.33 7.19
C ILE A 69 -5.17 -0.91 8.06
N ASP A 70 -5.46 -2.09 7.52
CA ASP A 70 -5.13 -3.34 8.19
C ASP A 70 -3.78 -3.82 7.67
N ILE A 71 -2.77 -3.79 8.54
CA ILE A 71 -1.39 -4.13 8.22
C ILE A 71 -0.88 -5.30 9.06
N THR A 72 -1.78 -6.15 9.53
CA THR A 72 -1.43 -7.24 10.44
C THR A 72 -0.41 -8.23 9.87
N THR A 73 -0.31 -8.33 8.54
CA THR A 73 0.66 -9.21 7.89
C THR A 73 2.00 -8.56 7.59
N PHE A 74 2.13 -7.26 7.85
CA PHE A 74 3.39 -6.58 7.60
C PHE A 74 4.46 -7.04 8.58
N ARG A 75 5.66 -7.27 8.08
CA ARG A 75 6.82 -7.57 8.93
C ARG A 75 7.27 -6.31 9.65
N THR A 76 7.98 -6.49 10.75
CA THR A 76 8.44 -5.39 11.60
C THR A 76 9.12 -4.29 10.79
N ARG A 77 9.97 -4.65 9.84
CA ARG A 77 10.68 -3.68 9.00
C ARG A 77 9.71 -2.77 8.23
N LEU A 78 8.69 -3.35 7.59
CA LEU A 78 7.72 -2.57 6.83
C LEU A 78 6.82 -1.74 7.75
N LEU A 79 6.48 -2.27 8.92
CA LEU A 79 5.71 -1.51 9.91
C LEU A 79 6.46 -0.25 10.35
N LEU A 80 7.75 -0.36 10.57
CA LEU A 80 8.58 0.79 10.95
C LEU A 80 8.68 1.80 9.82
N LEU A 81 8.87 1.35 8.59
CA LEU A 81 8.92 2.24 7.43
C LEU A 81 7.59 2.96 7.23
N LEU A 82 6.49 2.24 7.33
CA LEU A 82 5.16 2.83 7.18
C LEU A 82 4.88 3.86 8.28
N LYS A 83 5.27 3.56 9.51
CA LYS A 83 5.12 4.48 10.64
C LYS A 83 5.88 5.77 10.41
N VAL A 84 7.11 5.68 9.92
CA VAL A 84 7.92 6.85 9.61
C VAL A 84 7.26 7.69 8.52
N LEU A 85 6.73 7.06 7.48
CA LEU A 85 6.04 7.76 6.40
C LEU A 85 4.83 8.54 6.90
N PHE A 86 4.07 7.98 7.84
CA PHE A 86 2.91 8.66 8.41
C PHE A 86 3.28 9.78 9.38
N LEU A 87 4.48 9.75 9.97
CA LEU A 87 4.95 10.82 10.85
C LEU A 87 5.51 12.01 10.08
N MET A 88 5.81 11.83 8.82
CA MET A 88 6.31 12.89 7.96
C MET A 88 5.15 13.66 7.33
#